data_ec05388b0e214dc579fda0ef4348c819
#
_entry.id   ec05388b0e214dc579fda0ef4348c819
#
_cell.length_a   1.000
_cell.length_b   1.000
_cell.length_c   1.000
_cell.angle_alpha   90.00
_cell.angle_beta   90.00
_cell.angle_gamma   90.00
#
_symmetry.space_group_name_H-M   'P 1'
#
loop_
_entity.id
_entity.type
_entity.pdbx_description
1 polymer ?
#
loop_
_entity_poly.entity_id
_entity_poly.type
_entity_poly.pdbx_seq_one_letter_code
_entity_poly.pdbx_strand_id
1 'polypeptide(L)'
;VGPITVKDVRAGGTITDGAGNIELRGVSGDYSGGIGAGDIRIIDGDGSFRFTTGVGSIMFDGVMVSGGSNEFETGVGDVTVTFSEGVGVEIDAATSTGTISNELTLTDELLETSIVGARISGTLGDGGADLLIVVGVGSLEFSEKAN
;
A
#
# COMPACT_ATOMS: atom_id res chain seq x y z
N VAL A 1 14.44 15.89 7.00
CA VAL A 1 13.31 16.44 7.75
C VAL A 1 12.52 17.39 6.90
N GLY A 2 11.21 17.19 6.81
CA GLY A 2 10.30 18.00 6.02
C GLY A 2 9.62 17.18 4.93
N PRO A 3 8.58 17.73 4.27
CA PRO A 3 7.83 16.98 3.27
C PRO A 3 8.61 16.81 1.97
N ILE A 4 8.46 15.65 1.37
CA ILE A 4 9.02 15.34 0.04
C ILE A 4 7.83 15.14 -0.90
N THR A 5 7.82 15.88 -2.01
CA THR A 5 6.79 15.75 -3.02
C THR A 5 7.42 15.42 -4.36
N VAL A 6 6.95 14.35 -4.99
CA VAL A 6 7.39 13.93 -6.33
C VAL A 6 6.17 13.93 -7.24
N LYS A 7 6.26 14.62 -8.35
CA LYS A 7 5.15 14.74 -9.30
C LYS A 7 5.62 14.44 -10.72
N ASP A 8 4.78 13.72 -11.45
CA ASP A 8 4.92 13.50 -12.90
C ASP A 8 6.27 12.90 -13.29
N VAL A 9 6.79 11.97 -12.48
CA VAL A 9 8.05 11.28 -12.73
C VAL A 9 7.76 9.87 -13.23
N ARG A 10 8.43 9.46 -14.29
CA ARG A 10 8.21 8.16 -14.94
C ARG A 10 9.42 7.24 -14.92
N ALA A 11 10.33 7.46 -14.00
CA ALA A 11 11.60 6.73 -13.99
C ALA A 11 11.82 5.87 -12.77
N GLY A 12 10.97 5.98 -11.77
CA GLY A 12 11.21 5.29 -10.51
C GLY A 12 12.31 5.97 -9.67
N GLY A 13 12.51 5.49 -8.48
CA GLY A 13 13.53 6.04 -7.61
C GLY A 13 13.45 5.55 -6.18
N THR A 14 14.36 6.04 -5.37
CA THR A 14 14.41 5.74 -3.94
C THR A 14 14.26 7.04 -3.16
N ILE A 15 13.39 7.03 -2.17
CA ILE A 15 13.09 8.21 -1.34
C ILE A 15 13.21 7.80 0.12
N THR A 16 14.04 8.52 0.87
CA THR A 16 14.24 8.23 2.28
C THR A 16 14.23 9.53 3.08
N ASP A 17 13.52 9.55 4.18
CA ASP A 17 13.48 10.69 5.08
C ASP A 17 13.43 10.20 6.53
N GLY A 18 14.00 10.97 7.42
CA GLY A 18 13.93 10.67 8.85
C GLY A 18 12.57 11.04 9.45
N ALA A 19 12.08 12.21 9.12
CA ALA A 19 10.79 12.70 9.62
C ALA A 19 10.17 13.67 8.63
N GLY A 20 8.90 13.47 8.30
CA GLY A 20 8.18 14.28 7.34
C GLY A 20 7.26 13.40 6.52
N ASN A 21 6.56 13.98 5.57
CA ASN A 21 5.63 13.24 4.73
C ASN A 21 6.20 13.06 3.33
N ILE A 22 5.91 11.92 2.73
CA ILE A 22 6.25 11.66 1.33
C ILE A 22 4.95 11.66 0.53
N GLU A 23 4.90 12.42 -0.54
CA GLU A 23 3.79 12.42 -1.48
C GLU A 23 4.30 12.15 -2.89
N LEU A 24 3.75 11.11 -3.51
CA LEU A 24 4.00 10.78 -4.90
C LEU A 24 2.71 10.98 -5.67
N ARG A 25 2.77 11.76 -6.73
CA ARG A 25 1.57 12.10 -7.49
C ARG A 25 1.83 11.98 -8.99
N GLY A 26 1.01 11.17 -9.68
CA GLY A 26 1.16 10.98 -11.11
C GLY A 26 2.48 10.33 -11.49
N VAL A 27 2.96 9.35 -10.72
CA VAL A 27 4.27 8.74 -10.90
C VAL A 27 4.13 7.34 -11.48
N SER A 28 5.11 6.93 -12.28
CA SER A 28 5.18 5.57 -12.79
C SER A 28 6.61 5.03 -12.71
N GLY A 29 6.73 3.71 -12.64
CA GLY A 29 8.01 3.03 -12.47
C GLY A 29 8.13 2.34 -11.12
N ASP A 30 9.34 1.98 -10.74
CA ASP A 30 9.62 1.30 -9.48
C ASP A 30 10.10 2.31 -8.45
N TYR A 31 9.37 2.41 -7.36
CA TYR A 31 9.71 3.31 -6.26
C TYR A 31 9.88 2.54 -4.97
N SER A 32 10.89 2.93 -4.22
CA SER A 32 11.11 2.39 -2.88
C SER A 32 11.51 3.49 -1.94
N GLY A 33 11.28 3.27 -0.66
CA GLY A 33 11.70 4.26 0.31
C GLY A 33 11.17 3.99 1.70
N GLY A 34 11.49 4.91 2.60
CA GLY A 34 11.05 4.79 3.96
C GLY A 34 11.17 6.09 4.73
N ILE A 35 10.36 6.20 5.76
CA ILE A 35 10.43 7.29 6.74
C ILE A 35 10.42 6.72 8.15
N GLY A 36 11.14 7.39 9.04
CA GLY A 36 11.07 7.04 10.46
C GLY A 36 9.74 7.45 11.07
N ALA A 37 9.28 8.67 10.79
CA ALA A 37 7.99 9.17 11.29
C ALA A 37 7.36 10.10 10.25
N GLY A 38 6.12 9.80 9.87
CA GLY A 38 5.36 10.58 8.89
C GLY A 38 4.51 9.69 8.01
N ASP A 39 3.74 10.30 7.16
CA ASP A 39 2.81 9.61 6.26
C ASP A 39 3.37 9.49 4.85
N ILE A 40 3.03 8.40 4.19
CA ILE A 40 3.35 8.18 2.78
C ILE A 40 2.04 8.18 2.01
N ARG A 41 1.98 9.02 0.98
CA ARG A 41 0.78 9.14 0.14
C ARG A 41 1.17 8.97 -1.32
N ILE A 42 0.54 8.01 -1.99
CA ILE A 42 0.74 7.76 -3.41
C ILE A 42 -0.59 7.98 -4.11
N ILE A 43 -0.65 8.95 -5.02
CA ILE A 43 -1.87 9.31 -5.75
C ILE A 43 -1.60 9.18 -7.24
N ASP A 44 -2.47 8.49 -7.96
CA ASP A 44 -2.34 8.22 -9.39
C ASP A 44 -1.00 7.56 -9.71
N GLY A 45 -0.59 6.60 -8.87
CA GLY A 45 0.60 5.81 -9.12
C GLY A 45 0.33 4.68 -10.12
N ASP A 46 1.35 4.36 -10.90
CA ASP A 46 1.31 3.26 -11.87
C ASP A 46 2.69 2.59 -11.88
N GLY A 47 2.79 1.46 -11.22
CA GLY A 47 4.08 0.78 -11.13
C GLY A 47 4.19 -0.14 -9.93
N SER A 48 5.38 -0.25 -9.41
CA SER A 48 5.70 -1.06 -8.24
C SER A 48 6.18 -0.16 -7.12
N PHE A 49 5.67 -0.39 -5.91
CA PHE A 49 5.92 0.50 -4.79
C PHE A 49 6.31 -0.31 -3.54
N ARG A 50 7.41 0.06 -2.92
CA ARG A 50 7.90 -0.54 -1.67
C ARG A 50 8.20 0.55 -0.67
N PHE A 51 7.34 0.71 0.32
CA PHE A 51 7.49 1.77 1.30
C PHE A 51 7.33 1.27 2.73
N THR A 52 8.13 1.84 3.62
CA THR A 52 8.14 1.52 5.04
C THR A 52 8.07 2.80 5.85
N THR A 53 7.22 2.81 6.86
CA THR A 53 7.22 3.88 7.86
C THR A 53 7.24 3.29 9.26
N GLY A 54 8.00 3.88 10.15
CA GLY A 54 8.01 3.46 11.55
C GLY A 54 6.73 3.86 12.26
N VAL A 55 6.37 5.13 12.17
CA VAL A 55 5.13 5.67 12.76
C VAL A 55 4.47 6.57 11.73
N GLY A 56 3.29 6.22 11.29
CA GLY A 56 2.53 6.97 10.32
C GLY A 56 1.68 6.08 9.42
N SER A 57 0.93 6.69 8.55
CA SER A 57 0.00 5.99 7.66
C SER A 57 0.53 5.92 6.24
N ILE A 58 0.14 4.87 5.53
CA ILE A 58 0.45 4.72 4.11
C ILE A 58 -0.88 4.73 3.34
N MET A 59 -0.97 5.58 2.33
CA MET A 59 -2.14 5.65 1.45
C MET A 59 -1.69 5.43 0.01
N PHE A 60 -2.30 4.47 -0.65
CA PHE A 60 -2.06 4.18 -2.06
C PHE A 60 -3.35 4.35 -2.86
N ASP A 61 -3.28 5.06 -3.98
CA ASP A 61 -4.38 5.21 -4.94
C ASP A 61 -3.79 5.09 -6.33
N GLY A 62 -4.16 4.05 -7.07
CA GLY A 62 -3.66 3.90 -8.42
C GLY A 62 -3.67 2.46 -8.93
N VAL A 63 -2.71 2.15 -9.76
CA VAL A 63 -2.57 0.88 -10.48
C VAL A 63 -1.24 0.23 -10.12
N MET A 64 -1.26 -1.07 -9.91
CA MET A 64 -0.06 -1.87 -9.73
C MET A 64 0.22 -2.63 -11.03
N VAL A 65 1.47 -2.54 -11.49
CA VAL A 65 1.88 -3.15 -12.75
C VAL A 65 1.96 -4.66 -12.62
N SER A 66 1.43 -5.37 -13.62
CA SER A 66 1.52 -6.83 -13.68
C SER A 66 2.98 -7.28 -13.68
N GLY A 67 3.30 -8.28 -12.86
CA GLY A 67 4.66 -8.76 -12.65
C GLY A 67 5.44 -7.96 -11.63
N GLY A 68 4.89 -6.87 -11.10
CA GLY A 68 5.54 -6.07 -10.08
C GLY A 68 5.34 -6.62 -8.67
N SER A 69 6.23 -6.25 -7.77
CA SER A 69 6.14 -6.58 -6.35
C SER A 69 5.97 -5.30 -5.55
N ASN A 70 4.94 -5.25 -4.73
CA ASN A 70 4.62 -4.09 -3.91
C ASN A 70 4.65 -4.49 -2.44
N GLU A 71 5.18 -3.62 -1.61
CA GLU A 71 5.26 -3.87 -0.18
C GLU A 71 5.00 -2.58 0.59
N PHE A 72 4.08 -2.63 1.53
CA PHE A 72 3.82 -1.53 2.45
C PHE A 72 3.96 -2.05 3.88
N GLU A 73 4.77 -1.37 4.66
CA GLU A 73 5.00 -1.76 6.04
C GLU A 73 4.92 -0.53 6.94
N THR A 74 4.17 -0.63 8.02
CA THR A 74 4.14 0.40 9.06
C THR A 74 4.21 -0.25 10.42
N GLY A 75 4.99 0.33 11.31
CA GLY A 75 5.05 -0.13 12.70
C GLY A 75 3.79 0.27 13.46
N VAL A 76 3.44 1.55 13.42
CA VAL A 76 2.22 2.08 14.05
C VAL A 76 1.55 3.04 13.10
N GLY A 77 0.33 2.70 12.68
CA GLY A 77 -0.44 3.52 11.76
C GLY A 77 -1.35 2.67 10.88
N ASP A 78 -2.08 3.32 10.01
CA ASP A 78 -3.04 2.67 9.13
C ASP A 78 -2.52 2.58 7.70
N VAL A 79 -2.93 1.54 6.99
CA VAL A 79 -2.66 1.41 5.55
C VAL A 79 -3.99 1.40 4.81
N THR A 80 -4.13 2.31 3.86
CA THR A 80 -5.30 2.39 2.99
C THR A 80 -4.86 2.18 1.56
N VAL A 81 -5.45 1.20 0.89
CA VAL A 81 -5.14 0.88 -0.50
C VAL A 81 -6.40 1.00 -1.32
N THR A 82 -6.36 1.86 -2.33
CA THR A 82 -7.46 2.04 -3.28
C THR A 82 -6.95 1.70 -4.68
N PHE A 83 -7.55 0.70 -5.28
CA PHE A 83 -7.18 0.29 -6.64
C PHE A 83 -8.09 0.95 -7.67
N SER A 84 -7.53 1.29 -8.81
CA SER A 84 -8.31 1.66 -9.97
C SER A 84 -9.04 0.43 -10.53
N GLU A 85 -10.15 0.64 -11.18
CA GLU A 85 -10.92 -0.44 -11.80
C GLU A 85 -10.07 -1.23 -12.79
N GLY A 86 -10.19 -2.55 -12.77
CA GLY A 86 -9.51 -3.43 -13.72
C GLY A 86 -8.10 -3.86 -13.32
N VAL A 87 -7.64 -3.49 -12.13
CA VAL A 87 -6.31 -3.87 -11.64
C VAL A 87 -6.32 -5.32 -11.14
N GLY A 88 -5.31 -6.10 -11.52
CA GLY A 88 -5.12 -7.46 -11.04
C GLY A 88 -3.99 -7.52 -10.00
N VAL A 89 -4.27 -8.02 -8.81
CA VAL A 89 -3.31 -8.07 -7.70
C VAL A 89 -3.55 -9.30 -6.83
N GLU A 90 -2.47 -9.97 -6.46
CA GLU A 90 -2.51 -10.96 -5.38
C GLU A 90 -2.16 -10.24 -4.08
N ILE A 91 -3.09 -10.31 -3.13
CA ILE A 91 -2.98 -9.57 -1.87
C ILE A 91 -2.66 -10.52 -0.72
N ASP A 92 -1.67 -10.14 0.08
CA ASP A 92 -1.38 -10.79 1.36
C ASP A 92 -1.09 -9.68 2.36
N ALA A 93 -1.97 -9.53 3.32
CA ALA A 93 -1.91 -8.42 4.26
C ALA A 93 -2.22 -8.88 5.67
N ALA A 94 -1.50 -8.32 6.63
CA ALA A 94 -1.66 -8.69 8.04
C ALA A 94 -1.47 -7.49 8.96
N THR A 95 -2.22 -7.48 10.05
CA THR A 95 -1.99 -6.56 11.16
C THR A 95 -1.86 -7.36 12.45
N SER A 96 -0.85 -7.05 13.25
CA SER A 96 -0.65 -7.74 14.53
C SER A 96 -1.64 -7.29 15.59
N THR A 97 -2.00 -6.02 15.58
CA THR A 97 -3.02 -5.47 16.48
C THR A 97 -3.86 -4.47 15.71
N GLY A 98 -5.10 -4.83 15.40
CA GLY A 98 -6.00 -3.99 14.64
C GLY A 98 -6.99 -4.78 13.80
N THR A 99 -7.59 -4.15 12.84
CA THR A 99 -8.63 -4.72 12.00
C THR A 99 -8.33 -4.55 10.53
N ILE A 100 -8.95 -5.40 9.72
CA ILE A 100 -8.90 -5.29 8.26
C ILE A 100 -10.32 -5.05 7.75
N SER A 101 -10.49 -4.02 6.93
CA SER A 101 -11.72 -3.72 6.23
C SER A 101 -11.49 -3.92 4.73
N ASN A 102 -12.27 -4.79 4.11
CA ASN A 102 -12.11 -5.10 2.70
C ASN A 102 -13.40 -4.85 1.94
N GLU A 103 -13.36 -3.96 0.96
CA GLU A 103 -14.47 -3.68 0.06
C GLU A 103 -14.22 -4.23 -1.35
N LEU A 104 -13.12 -4.99 -1.53
CA LEU A 104 -12.79 -5.62 -2.80
C LEU A 104 -13.51 -6.96 -2.94
N THR A 105 -13.80 -7.34 -4.17
CA THR A 105 -14.25 -8.69 -4.49
C THR A 105 -13.03 -9.53 -4.85
N LEU A 106 -12.59 -10.37 -3.93
CA LEU A 106 -11.42 -11.20 -4.10
C LEU A 106 -11.82 -12.64 -4.43
N THR A 107 -11.02 -13.27 -5.30
CA THR A 107 -11.11 -14.71 -5.55
C THR A 107 -10.22 -15.42 -4.55
N ASP A 108 -10.66 -16.56 -4.05
CA ASP A 108 -9.94 -17.35 -3.06
C ASP A 108 -9.58 -16.55 -1.80
N GLU A 109 -10.51 -15.67 -1.41
CA GLU A 109 -10.31 -14.83 -0.22
C GLU A 109 -10.26 -15.67 1.04
N LEU A 110 -9.22 -15.44 1.83
CA LEU A 110 -9.08 -16.00 3.16
C LEU A 110 -8.88 -14.87 4.16
N LEU A 111 -9.85 -14.68 5.03
CA LEU A 111 -9.78 -13.68 6.09
C LEU A 111 -9.71 -14.39 7.43
N GLU A 112 -8.60 -14.22 8.13
CA GLU A 112 -8.38 -14.76 9.46
C GLU A 112 -8.35 -13.63 10.46
N THR A 113 -9.19 -13.73 11.49
CA THR A 113 -9.21 -12.75 12.57
C THR A 113 -8.90 -13.42 13.89
N SER A 114 -8.18 -12.73 14.74
CA SER A 114 -7.88 -13.17 16.08
C SER A 114 -8.34 -12.10 17.07
N ILE A 115 -8.09 -12.34 18.36
CA ILE A 115 -8.49 -11.38 19.41
C ILE A 115 -7.83 -10.01 19.23
N VAL A 116 -6.63 -9.99 18.67
CA VAL A 116 -5.82 -8.75 18.59
C VAL A 116 -5.50 -8.34 17.16
N GLY A 117 -5.50 -9.26 16.19
CA GLY A 117 -5.08 -8.93 14.85
C GLY A 117 -5.90 -9.65 13.78
N ALA A 118 -5.49 -9.45 12.53
CA ALA A 118 -6.19 -10.02 11.37
C ALA A 118 -5.22 -10.23 10.21
N ARG A 119 -5.58 -11.14 9.32
CA ARG A 119 -4.86 -11.39 8.10
C ARG A 119 -5.85 -11.64 6.97
N ILE A 120 -5.58 -11.08 5.81
CA ILE A 120 -6.36 -11.31 4.61
C ILE A 120 -5.45 -11.69 3.45
N SER A 121 -5.87 -12.68 2.66
CA SER A 121 -5.23 -13.00 1.40
C SER A 121 -6.30 -13.28 0.35
N GLY A 122 -5.97 -13.07 -0.90
CA GLY A 122 -6.89 -13.30 -2.00
C GLY A 122 -6.35 -12.69 -3.29
N THR A 123 -7.10 -12.89 -4.37
CA THR A 123 -6.71 -12.40 -5.69
C THR A 123 -7.76 -11.42 -6.21
N LEU A 124 -7.32 -10.23 -6.56
CA LEU A 124 -8.14 -9.24 -7.23
C LEU A 124 -7.96 -9.36 -8.74
N GLY A 125 -9.06 -9.49 -9.47
CA GLY A 125 -9.01 -9.62 -10.92
C GLY A 125 -8.23 -10.87 -11.35
N ASP A 126 -7.33 -10.71 -12.29
CA ASP A 126 -6.52 -11.80 -12.83
C ASP A 126 -5.25 -12.08 -12.00
N GLY A 127 -5.04 -11.36 -10.91
CA GLY A 127 -3.75 -11.36 -10.24
C GLY A 127 -2.73 -10.59 -11.10
N GLY A 128 -1.50 -10.93 -11.07
CA GLY A 128 -0.48 -10.32 -11.91
C GLY A 128 0.53 -9.53 -11.10
N ALA A 129 0.12 -8.60 -10.29
CA ALA A 129 0.99 -7.94 -9.34
C ALA A 129 0.92 -8.61 -7.98
N ASP A 130 1.98 -8.50 -7.20
CA ASP A 130 2.02 -8.99 -5.83
C ASP A 130 1.97 -7.81 -4.86
N LEU A 131 1.18 -7.92 -3.81
CA LEU A 131 1.11 -6.91 -2.76
C LEU A 131 1.23 -7.57 -1.39
N LEU A 132 2.23 -7.15 -0.63
CA LEU A 132 2.41 -7.56 0.76
C LEU A 132 2.25 -6.34 1.65
N ILE A 133 1.39 -6.44 2.66
CA ILE A 133 1.19 -5.36 3.62
C ILE A 133 1.37 -5.92 5.03
N VAL A 134 2.19 -5.25 5.82
CA VAL A 134 2.44 -5.61 7.21
C VAL A 134 2.21 -4.38 8.08
N VAL A 135 1.32 -4.51 9.05
CA VAL A 135 1.03 -3.46 10.03
C VAL A 135 1.27 -4.01 11.42
N GLY A 136 2.06 -3.34 12.20
CA GLY A 136 2.27 -3.73 13.60
C GLY A 136 1.03 -3.40 14.43
N VAL A 137 0.70 -2.13 14.56
CA VAL A 137 -0.48 -1.65 15.29
C VAL A 137 -1.25 -0.67 14.41
N GLY A 138 -2.46 -1.03 14.01
CA GLY A 138 -3.29 -0.19 13.17
C GLY A 138 -4.24 -0.99 12.31
N SER A 139 -4.93 -0.32 11.43
CA SER A 139 -5.95 -0.92 10.57
C SER A 139 -5.54 -0.94 9.11
N LEU A 140 -6.06 -1.91 8.40
CA LEU A 140 -5.92 -2.01 6.95
C LEU A 140 -7.29 -1.77 6.30
N GLU A 141 -7.29 -1.03 5.22
CA GLU A 141 -8.50 -0.79 4.44
C GLU A 141 -8.21 -0.98 2.95
N PHE A 142 -9.04 -1.77 2.30
CA PHE A 142 -8.96 -2.00 0.86
C PHE A 142 -10.25 -1.54 0.20
N SER A 143 -10.13 -0.82 -0.90
CA SER A 143 -11.28 -0.37 -1.67
C SER A 143 -10.92 -0.31 -3.16
N GLU A 144 -11.95 -0.25 -4.00
CA GLU A 144 -11.79 -0.05 -5.43
C GLU A 144 -12.43 1.27 -5.81
N LYS A 145 -11.71 2.05 -6.61
CA LYS A 145 -12.19 3.34 -7.06
C LYS A 145 -13.24 3.14 -8.14
N ALA A 146 -14.43 3.65 -7.92
CA ALA A 146 -15.50 3.63 -8.89
C ALA A 146 -15.29 4.71 -9.96
N ASN A 147 -15.55 4.35 -11.21
CA ASN A 147 -15.57 5.31 -12.31
C ASN A 147 -16.95 5.94 -12.50
#